data_857cd378b21473eb4b18a5562dafc817
#
_entry.id   857cd378b21473eb4b18a5562dafc817
#
_cell.length_a   1.000
_cell.length_b   1.000
_cell.length_c   1.000
_cell.angle_alpha   90.00
_cell.angle_beta   90.00
_cell.angle_gamma   90.00
#
_symmetry.space_group_name_H-M   'P 1'
#
loop_
_entity.id
_entity.type
_entity.pdbx_description
1 polymer ?
#
loop_
_entity_poly.entity_id
_entity_poly.type
_entity_poly.pdbx_seq_one_letter_code
_entity_poly.pdbx_strand_id
1 'polypeptide(L)'
;VKNILNGKVLIAMLVIAVLLLCGSLAYILVMRPAADSNPELAAATPALTIIPAPTSTPLPLPPTLTAIPPTQGPTSTPAPGQIAIGVYVQPNTGGVGLRIHTDPSLSAAFFSAFDSEVFLVDNGPEQADGYTWWHLTASYDATRDGWAVQDYLTAIPSP
;
A
#
# COMPACT_ATOMS: atom_id res chain seq x y z
N VAL A 1 17.67 -51.23 -0.11
CA VAL A 1 16.61 -50.18 -0.16
C VAL A 1 15.26 -50.84 -0.49
N LYS A 2 14.84 -51.90 0.25
CA LYS A 2 13.72 -52.73 -0.21
C LYS A 2 12.61 -52.92 0.83
N ASN A 3 12.40 -52.05 1.80
CA ASN A 3 11.35 -52.24 2.82
C ASN A 3 10.61 -50.95 3.26
N ILE A 4 10.61 -49.89 2.46
CA ILE A 4 9.90 -48.64 2.81
C ILE A 4 8.42 -48.66 2.35
N LEU A 5 8.06 -49.62 1.49
CA LEU A 5 6.68 -49.77 0.99
C LEU A 5 5.91 -50.93 1.68
N ASN A 6 6.00 -51.03 2.97
CA ASN A 6 5.14 -51.96 3.71
C ASN A 6 3.74 -51.31 3.81
N GLY A 7 2.69 -52.01 3.36
CA GLY A 7 1.32 -51.49 3.35
C GLY A 7 0.87 -50.91 4.70
N LYS A 8 1.40 -51.43 5.80
CA LYS A 8 1.15 -50.89 7.15
C LYS A 8 1.77 -49.50 7.36
N VAL A 9 2.95 -49.23 6.76
CA VAL A 9 3.62 -47.94 6.86
C VAL A 9 2.88 -46.90 6.01
N LEU A 10 2.41 -47.28 4.82
CA LEU A 10 1.59 -46.39 3.98
C LEU A 10 0.28 -46.01 4.65
N ILE A 11 -0.40 -46.99 5.28
CA ILE A 11 -1.64 -46.74 6.03
C ILE A 11 -1.36 -45.80 7.22
N ALA A 12 -0.27 -46.01 7.96
CA ALA A 12 0.11 -45.16 9.10
C ALA A 12 0.40 -43.70 8.66
N MET A 13 1.13 -43.52 7.55
CA MET A 13 1.40 -42.18 7.00
C MET A 13 0.11 -41.48 6.55
N LEU A 14 -0.81 -42.21 5.93
CA LEU A 14 -2.09 -41.66 5.47
C LEU A 14 -2.96 -41.26 6.66
N VAL A 15 -3.00 -42.04 7.73
CA VAL A 15 -3.74 -41.69 8.96
C VAL A 15 -3.14 -40.44 9.62
N ILE A 16 -1.81 -40.32 9.71
CA ILE A 16 -1.14 -39.16 10.26
C ILE A 16 -1.44 -37.89 9.41
N ALA A 17 -1.39 -38.04 8.09
CA ALA A 17 -1.70 -36.89 7.18
C ALA A 17 -3.15 -36.43 7.35
N VAL A 18 -4.12 -37.34 7.47
CA VAL A 18 -5.53 -36.97 7.71
C VAL A 18 -5.72 -36.30 9.07
N LEU A 19 -5.07 -36.82 10.12
CA LEU A 19 -5.14 -36.21 11.46
C LEU A 19 -4.56 -34.79 11.48
N LEU A 20 -3.44 -34.55 10.80
CA LEU A 20 -2.85 -33.22 10.69
C LEU A 20 -3.75 -32.27 9.89
N LEU A 21 -4.37 -32.75 8.81
CA LEU A 21 -5.28 -31.96 7.99
C LEU A 21 -6.57 -31.61 8.76
N CYS A 22 -7.16 -32.54 9.47
CA CYS A 22 -8.32 -32.29 10.33
C CYS A 22 -7.97 -31.34 11.50
N GLY A 23 -6.80 -31.52 12.11
CA GLY A 23 -6.32 -30.65 13.18
C GLY A 23 -6.10 -29.20 12.72
N SER A 24 -5.50 -29.01 11.54
CA SER A 24 -5.28 -27.69 10.98
C SER A 24 -6.60 -27.00 10.61
N LEU A 25 -7.55 -27.73 10.07
CA LEU A 25 -8.87 -27.20 9.73
C LEU A 25 -9.65 -26.79 10.99
N ALA A 26 -9.63 -27.60 12.04
CA ALA A 26 -10.25 -27.30 13.32
C ALA A 26 -9.59 -26.07 13.97
N TYR A 27 -8.27 -25.94 13.90
CA TYR A 27 -7.56 -24.78 14.41
C TYR A 27 -7.97 -23.47 13.70
N ILE A 28 -8.09 -23.51 12.37
CA ILE A 28 -8.53 -22.33 11.57
C ILE A 28 -9.98 -21.96 11.92
N LEU A 29 -10.86 -22.93 12.16
CA LEU A 29 -12.26 -22.67 12.52
C LEU A 29 -12.40 -22.06 13.92
N VAL A 30 -11.55 -22.49 14.88
CA VAL A 30 -11.58 -21.99 16.26
C VAL A 30 -10.93 -20.60 16.37
N MET A 31 -9.85 -20.35 15.56
CA MET A 31 -9.12 -19.08 15.55
C MET A 31 -9.68 -18.06 14.57
N ARG A 32 -10.82 -18.32 13.93
CA ARG A 32 -11.52 -17.26 13.18
C ARG A 32 -11.91 -16.17 14.16
N PRO A 33 -11.38 -14.93 14.03
CA PRO A 33 -11.95 -13.81 14.76
C PRO A 33 -13.41 -13.73 14.35
N ALA A 34 -14.31 -13.70 15.35
CA ALA A 34 -15.71 -13.43 15.09
C ALA A 34 -15.76 -12.15 14.24
N ALA A 35 -16.34 -12.26 13.05
CA ALA A 35 -16.68 -11.06 12.31
C ALA A 35 -17.65 -10.29 13.20
N ASP A 36 -17.17 -9.19 13.77
CA ASP A 36 -18.01 -8.24 14.47
C ASP A 36 -19.03 -7.74 13.45
N SER A 37 -20.16 -8.44 13.39
CA SER A 37 -21.38 -7.91 12.86
C SER A 37 -21.79 -6.81 13.83
N ASN A 38 -21.34 -5.61 13.54
CA ASN A 38 -21.83 -4.41 14.19
C ASN A 38 -23.23 -4.09 13.64
N PRO A 39 -24.33 -4.45 14.32
CA PRO A 39 -25.67 -4.00 13.99
C PRO A 39 -26.01 -2.83 14.89
N GLU A 40 -25.31 -1.73 14.77
CA GLU A 40 -25.77 -0.50 15.41
C GLU A 40 -25.72 0.68 14.44
N LEU A 41 -26.55 0.58 13.39
CA LEU A 41 -27.21 1.76 12.88
C LEU A 41 -28.48 1.94 13.70
N ALA A 42 -28.34 2.31 14.97
CA ALA A 42 -29.40 2.95 15.70
C ALA A 42 -29.73 4.26 14.97
N ALA A 43 -30.88 4.26 14.30
CA ALA A 43 -31.43 5.43 13.67
C ALA A 43 -31.60 6.54 14.74
N ALA A 44 -30.62 7.39 14.87
CA ALA A 44 -30.80 8.66 15.52
C ALA A 44 -31.59 9.53 14.54
N THR A 45 -32.87 9.63 14.78
CA THR A 45 -33.74 10.60 14.11
C THR A 45 -33.26 11.99 14.55
N PRO A 46 -32.65 12.81 13.68
CA PRO A 46 -32.32 14.18 14.05
C PRO A 46 -33.65 14.94 14.16
N ALA A 47 -34.01 15.36 15.37
CA ALA A 47 -35.04 16.36 15.56
C ALA A 47 -34.55 17.66 14.91
N LEU A 48 -35.11 18.01 13.77
CA LEU A 48 -34.86 19.30 13.13
C LEU A 48 -35.57 20.38 13.98
N THR A 49 -34.82 21.02 14.88
CA THR A 49 -35.26 22.27 15.50
C THR A 49 -35.00 23.38 14.51
N ILE A 50 -36.01 23.84 13.81
CA ILE A 50 -35.92 25.02 12.93
C ILE A 50 -35.88 26.24 13.85
N ILE A 51 -34.67 26.76 14.06
CA ILE A 51 -34.47 28.07 14.64
C ILE A 51 -34.60 29.06 13.49
N PRO A 52 -35.57 30.00 13.48
CA PRO A 52 -35.64 31.02 12.45
C PRO A 52 -34.37 31.86 12.55
N ALA A 53 -33.59 31.88 11.47
CA ALA A 53 -32.40 32.71 11.38
C ALA A 53 -32.78 34.20 11.46
N PRO A 54 -32.06 35.00 12.23
CA PRO A 54 -32.20 36.47 12.14
C PRO A 54 -31.90 36.89 10.72
N THR A 55 -32.81 37.64 10.12
CA THR A 55 -32.62 38.29 8.82
C THR A 55 -31.46 39.28 8.93
N SER A 56 -30.26 38.86 8.61
CA SER A 56 -29.12 39.76 8.49
C SER A 56 -29.22 40.49 7.16
N THR A 57 -29.36 41.80 7.22
CA THR A 57 -29.21 42.71 6.10
C THR A 57 -27.84 42.45 5.47
N PRO A 58 -27.76 42.16 4.15
CA PRO A 58 -26.47 41.90 3.54
C PRO A 58 -25.63 43.17 3.59
N LEU A 59 -24.54 43.11 4.37
CA LEU A 59 -23.48 44.11 4.29
C LEU A 59 -22.85 43.98 2.89
N PRO A 60 -22.55 45.11 2.19
CA PRO A 60 -21.85 45.01 0.92
C PRO A 60 -20.50 44.29 1.16
N LEU A 61 -20.32 43.19 0.46
CA LEU A 61 -19.08 42.44 0.49
C LEU A 61 -17.92 43.33 0.04
N PRO A 62 -16.81 43.40 0.75
CA PRO A 62 -15.60 44.02 0.23
C PRO A 62 -15.20 43.31 -1.07
N PRO A 63 -14.58 44.01 -2.03
CA PRO A 63 -14.19 43.40 -3.28
C PRO A 63 -13.34 42.14 -2.99
N THR A 64 -13.83 40.99 -3.42
CA THR A 64 -13.10 39.75 -3.36
C THR A 64 -11.82 39.93 -4.16
N LEU A 65 -10.67 40.00 -3.50
CA LEU A 65 -9.40 39.91 -4.18
C LEU A 65 -9.41 38.55 -4.90
N THR A 66 -9.55 38.56 -6.21
CA THR A 66 -9.41 37.37 -7.05
C THR A 66 -8.04 36.80 -6.75
N ALA A 67 -8.00 35.65 -6.05
CA ALA A 67 -6.76 34.96 -5.81
C ALA A 67 -6.16 34.64 -7.18
N ILE A 68 -5.01 35.24 -7.47
CA ILE A 68 -4.21 34.87 -8.64
C ILE A 68 -3.95 33.37 -8.49
N PRO A 69 -4.34 32.51 -9.46
CA PRO A 69 -4.02 31.10 -9.38
C PRO A 69 -2.51 30.99 -9.16
N PRO A 70 -2.03 30.09 -8.26
CA PRO A 70 -0.61 29.95 -8.04
C PRO A 70 0.04 29.62 -9.39
N THR A 71 0.87 30.55 -9.88
CA THR A 71 1.73 30.30 -11.03
C THR A 71 2.60 29.12 -10.63
N GLN A 72 2.37 27.94 -11.24
CA GLN A 72 3.29 26.82 -11.07
C GLN A 72 4.65 27.33 -11.52
N GLY A 73 5.58 27.46 -10.58
CA GLY A 73 6.96 27.77 -10.90
C GLY A 73 7.50 26.74 -11.89
N PRO A 74 8.53 27.09 -12.69
CA PRO A 74 9.10 26.13 -13.64
C PRO A 74 9.44 24.86 -12.88
N THR A 75 8.81 23.74 -13.30
CA THR A 75 9.16 22.40 -12.82
C THR A 75 10.62 22.20 -13.17
N SER A 76 11.49 22.26 -12.18
CA SER A 76 12.92 22.00 -12.40
C SER A 76 13.05 20.57 -12.87
N THR A 77 13.52 20.40 -14.11
CA THR A 77 13.87 19.06 -14.62
C THR A 77 14.92 18.47 -13.67
N PRO A 78 14.65 17.30 -13.07
CA PRO A 78 15.62 16.67 -12.18
C PRO A 78 16.96 16.49 -12.87
N ALA A 79 18.06 16.66 -12.12
CA ALA A 79 19.37 16.39 -12.66
C ALA A 79 19.48 14.89 -13.03
N PRO A 80 20.23 14.53 -14.09
CA PRO A 80 20.42 13.13 -14.47
C PRO A 80 20.86 12.28 -13.29
N GLY A 81 20.18 11.17 -13.03
CA GLY A 81 20.45 10.26 -11.92
C GLY A 81 19.83 10.61 -10.58
N GLN A 82 19.13 11.75 -10.46
CA GLN A 82 18.36 12.08 -9.26
C GLN A 82 16.95 11.47 -9.32
N ILE A 83 16.52 10.91 -8.18
CA ILE A 83 15.16 10.43 -8.01
C ILE A 83 14.28 11.62 -7.67
N ALA A 84 13.20 11.78 -8.40
CA ALA A 84 12.20 12.83 -8.23
C ALA A 84 10.86 12.36 -8.81
N ILE A 85 9.78 13.03 -8.46
CA ILE A 85 8.45 12.75 -9.01
C ILE A 85 8.50 12.89 -10.55
N GLY A 86 7.94 11.91 -11.26
CA GLY A 86 7.92 11.83 -12.71
C GLY A 86 9.16 11.17 -13.32
N VAL A 87 10.11 10.73 -12.52
CA VAL A 87 11.31 9.98 -12.97
C VAL A 87 11.02 8.49 -12.96
N TYR A 88 11.52 7.77 -13.95
CA TYR A 88 11.49 6.31 -13.96
C TYR A 88 12.67 5.75 -13.18
N VAL A 89 12.41 4.69 -12.43
CA VAL A 89 13.41 4.02 -11.60
C VAL A 89 13.35 2.51 -11.76
N GLN A 90 14.48 1.86 -11.50
CA GLN A 90 14.56 0.41 -11.35
C GLN A 90 15.15 0.05 -10.00
N PRO A 91 14.70 -1.06 -9.37
CA PRO A 91 15.40 -1.63 -8.24
C PRO A 91 16.85 -1.98 -8.59
N ASN A 92 17.74 -1.77 -7.65
CA ASN A 92 19.17 -2.12 -7.77
C ASN A 92 19.59 -2.86 -6.50
N THR A 93 19.23 -4.14 -6.43
CA THR A 93 19.46 -4.98 -5.26
C THR A 93 20.45 -6.10 -5.51
N GLY A 94 21.03 -6.18 -6.73
CA GLY A 94 21.92 -7.27 -7.14
C GLY A 94 21.18 -8.61 -7.31
N GLY A 95 19.88 -8.57 -7.65
CA GLY A 95 19.06 -9.76 -7.93
C GLY A 95 18.34 -10.35 -6.73
N VAL A 96 18.47 -9.72 -5.54
CA VAL A 96 17.75 -10.20 -4.32
C VAL A 96 16.27 -9.84 -4.36
N GLY A 97 15.92 -8.77 -5.08
CA GLY A 97 14.57 -8.20 -5.11
C GLY A 97 14.36 -7.13 -4.05
N LEU A 98 13.62 -6.07 -4.41
CA LEU A 98 13.28 -4.95 -3.55
C LEU A 98 11.89 -5.15 -2.94
N ARG A 99 11.75 -4.86 -1.66
CA ARG A 99 10.44 -4.81 -1.01
C ARG A 99 9.77 -3.47 -1.31
N ILE A 100 8.58 -3.54 -1.88
CA ILE A 100 7.69 -2.39 -2.07
C ILE A 100 6.61 -2.47 -0.99
N HIS A 101 6.59 -1.51 -0.09
CA HIS A 101 5.72 -1.50 1.09
C HIS A 101 4.42 -0.73 0.85
N THR A 102 3.35 -1.08 1.56
CA THR A 102 2.07 -0.34 1.48
C THR A 102 2.16 1.05 2.08
N ASP A 103 3.09 1.26 3.00
CA ASP A 103 3.32 2.52 3.70
C ASP A 103 4.84 2.75 3.83
N PRO A 104 5.31 3.98 4.05
CA PRO A 104 6.73 4.29 4.22
C PRO A 104 7.23 3.80 5.59
N SER A 105 7.22 2.50 5.80
CA SER A 105 7.66 1.84 7.03
C SER A 105 8.18 0.43 6.77
N LEU A 106 9.25 0.05 7.47
CA LEU A 106 9.82 -1.30 7.42
C LEU A 106 8.88 -2.37 7.98
N SER A 107 7.91 -2.00 8.81
CA SER A 107 6.93 -2.90 9.41
C SER A 107 5.67 -3.10 8.56
N ALA A 108 5.47 -2.29 7.51
CA ALA A 108 4.30 -2.38 6.64
C ALA A 108 4.33 -3.66 5.79
N ALA A 109 3.15 -4.09 5.34
CA ALA A 109 3.03 -5.17 4.37
C ALA A 109 3.76 -4.80 3.07
N PHE A 110 4.28 -5.80 2.34
CA PHE A 110 5.04 -5.56 1.13
C PHE A 110 4.85 -6.67 0.09
N PHE A 111 5.19 -6.34 -1.15
CA PHE A 111 5.48 -7.32 -2.20
C PHE A 111 6.92 -7.16 -2.68
N SER A 112 7.45 -8.14 -3.41
CA SER A 112 8.80 -8.06 -3.97
C SER A 112 8.75 -7.60 -5.43
N ALA A 113 9.66 -6.66 -5.77
CA ALA A 113 9.93 -6.21 -7.12
C ALA A 113 11.32 -6.70 -7.55
N PHE A 114 11.47 -7.09 -8.81
CA PHE A 114 12.74 -7.53 -9.39
C PHE A 114 13.52 -6.37 -10.01
N ASP A 115 14.84 -6.49 -10.10
CA ASP A 115 15.72 -5.46 -10.67
C ASP A 115 15.44 -5.15 -12.16
N SER A 116 14.66 -6.00 -12.84
CA SER A 116 14.22 -5.78 -14.23
C SER A 116 12.91 -4.99 -14.35
N GLU A 117 12.21 -4.75 -13.25
CA GLU A 117 10.94 -4.03 -13.27
C GLU A 117 11.18 -2.52 -13.29
N VAL A 118 10.34 -1.81 -14.04
CA VAL A 118 10.40 -0.34 -14.17
C VAL A 118 9.23 0.28 -13.46
N PHE A 119 9.51 1.26 -12.62
CA PHE A 119 8.52 2.01 -11.87
C PHE A 119 8.61 3.49 -12.17
N LEU A 120 7.48 4.16 -12.12
CA LEU A 120 7.37 5.62 -12.13
C LEU A 120 7.31 6.11 -10.68
N VAL A 121 8.10 7.10 -10.34
CA VAL A 121 8.00 7.81 -9.06
C VAL A 121 6.82 8.78 -9.14
N ASP A 122 5.80 8.58 -8.35
CA ASP A 122 4.58 9.40 -8.39
C ASP A 122 4.35 10.21 -7.10
N ASN A 123 5.03 9.88 -5.99
CA ASN A 123 4.94 10.62 -4.73
C ASN A 123 6.23 10.52 -3.89
N GLY A 124 6.38 11.38 -2.92
CA GLY A 124 7.52 11.46 -2.00
C GLY A 124 8.36 12.74 -2.20
N PRO A 125 9.55 12.84 -1.56
CA PRO A 125 10.11 11.87 -0.62
C PRO A 125 9.47 11.95 0.77
N GLU A 126 9.39 10.81 1.46
CA GLU A 126 9.03 10.74 2.87
C GLU A 126 10.20 10.22 3.72
N GLN A 127 10.33 10.73 4.96
CA GLN A 127 11.36 10.29 5.89
C GLN A 127 10.74 9.42 6.97
N ALA A 128 11.07 8.13 6.98
CA ALA A 128 10.57 7.19 7.97
C ALA A 128 11.59 6.08 8.22
N ASP A 129 11.65 5.57 9.45
CA ASP A 129 12.53 4.48 9.88
C ASP A 129 14.03 4.70 9.55
N GLY A 130 14.46 5.97 9.44
CA GLY A 130 15.84 6.35 9.12
C GLY A 130 16.18 6.31 7.62
N TYR A 131 15.20 6.13 6.75
CA TYR A 131 15.33 6.06 5.30
C TYR A 131 14.53 7.15 4.61
N THR A 132 14.91 7.43 3.36
CA THR A 132 14.13 8.23 2.43
C THR A 132 13.30 7.29 1.57
N TRP A 133 11.97 7.49 1.57
CA TRP A 133 11.02 6.66 0.86
C TRP A 133 10.41 7.39 -0.32
N TRP A 134 10.19 6.67 -1.41
CA TRP A 134 9.49 7.15 -2.59
C TRP A 134 8.33 6.22 -2.91
N HIS A 135 7.19 6.80 -3.26
CA HIS A 135 6.07 6.03 -3.78
C HIS A 135 6.26 5.76 -5.27
N LEU A 136 6.05 4.52 -5.65
CA LEU A 136 6.33 3.99 -6.96
C LEU A 136 5.10 3.29 -7.52
N THR A 137 4.84 3.47 -8.81
CA THR A 137 3.83 2.71 -9.55
C THR A 137 4.50 1.99 -10.72
N ALA A 138 4.25 0.68 -10.86
CA ALA A 138 4.84 -0.10 -11.94
C ALA A 138 4.33 0.38 -13.30
N SER A 139 5.23 0.57 -14.26
CA SER A 139 4.90 1.12 -15.58
C SER A 139 3.99 0.23 -16.42
N TYR A 140 3.93 -1.07 -16.11
CA TYR A 140 3.14 -2.07 -16.82
C TYR A 140 1.86 -2.47 -16.09
N ASP A 141 1.72 -2.14 -14.80
CA ASP A 141 0.56 -2.50 -13.98
C ASP A 141 0.37 -1.49 -12.84
N ALA A 142 -0.58 -0.59 -12.99
CA ALA A 142 -0.88 0.45 -12.01
C ALA A 142 -1.43 -0.09 -10.67
N THR A 143 -1.75 -1.37 -10.56
CA THR A 143 -2.16 -2.01 -9.30
C THR A 143 -0.96 -2.47 -8.46
N ARG A 144 0.23 -2.43 -9.03
CA ARG A 144 1.49 -2.72 -8.35
C ARG A 144 2.16 -1.40 -7.98
N ASP A 145 1.72 -0.83 -6.88
CA ASP A 145 2.21 0.44 -6.35
C ASP A 145 2.60 0.32 -4.87
N GLY A 146 3.40 1.24 -4.40
CA GLY A 146 3.80 1.31 -3.00
C GLY A 146 5.13 2.03 -2.78
N TRP A 147 5.61 1.97 -1.54
CA TRP A 147 6.76 2.71 -1.05
C TRP A 147 8.04 1.89 -1.07
N ALA A 148 9.10 2.48 -1.56
CA ALA A 148 10.44 1.89 -1.59
C ALA A 148 11.49 2.83 -1.05
N VAL A 149 12.54 2.25 -0.46
CA VAL A 149 13.70 2.98 0.06
C VAL A 149 14.58 3.45 -1.11
N GLN A 150 14.94 4.73 -1.10
CA GLN A 150 15.75 5.39 -2.12
C GLN A 150 17.08 4.68 -2.42
N ASP A 151 17.74 4.17 -1.41
CA ASP A 151 19.08 3.58 -1.51
C ASP A 151 19.15 2.36 -2.44
N TYR A 152 18.01 1.75 -2.70
CA TYR A 152 17.87 0.58 -3.57
C TYR A 152 17.25 0.90 -4.93
N LEU A 153 17.19 2.18 -5.29
CA LEU A 153 16.61 2.65 -6.55
C LEU A 153 17.66 3.32 -7.43
N THR A 154 17.57 3.09 -8.72
CA THR A 154 18.38 3.77 -9.72
C THR A 154 17.49 4.48 -10.72
N ALA A 155 17.69 5.78 -10.90
CA ALA A 155 16.96 6.55 -11.91
C ALA A 155 17.40 6.11 -13.31
N ILE A 156 16.43 5.91 -14.20
CA ILE A 156 16.65 5.51 -15.58
C ILE A 156 15.98 6.50 -16.54
N PRO A 157 16.41 6.56 -17.81
CA PRO A 157 15.66 7.29 -18.83
C PRO A 157 14.25 6.73 -18.99
N SER A 158 13.32 7.59 -19.45
CA SER A 158 11.95 7.13 -19.80
C SER A 158 12.03 5.98 -20.82
N PRO A 159 11.33 4.86 -20.56
CA PRO A 159 11.30 3.71 -21.47
C PRO A 159 10.60 4.03 -22.79
#